data_f28a4f2180b67ab98a7d5ea4cb1c8346
#
_entry.id   f28a4f2180b67ab98a7d5ea4cb1c8346
#
_cell.length_a   1.000
_cell.length_b   1.000
_cell.length_c   1.000
_cell.angle_alpha   90.00
_cell.angle_beta   90.00
_cell.angle_gamma   90.00
#
_symmetry.space_group_name_H-M   'P 1'
#
loop_
_entity.id
_entity.type
_entity.pdbx_description
1 polymer ?
#
loop_
_entity_poly.entity_id
_entity_poly.type
_entity_poly.pdbx_seq_one_letter_code
_entity_poly.pdbx_strand_id
1 'polypeptide(L)' 'DYVAEVKIEEAKSLLLKDNNRIYEVSSMLGYDDPYYFSKVFKRVEGVSPTEYVNGKFN' A
#
# COMPACT_ATOMS: atom_id res chain seq x y z
N ASP A 1 2.09 13.83 -4.70
CA ASP A 1 1.10 14.36 -3.77
C ASP A 1 1.48 13.99 -2.34
N TYR A 2 1.68 15.00 -1.51
CA TYR A 2 2.14 14.81 -0.14
C TYR A 2 1.23 13.88 0.67
N VAL A 3 -0.08 14.07 0.53
CA VAL A 3 -1.03 13.25 1.29
C VAL A 3 -0.94 11.78 0.88
N ALA A 4 -0.84 11.54 -0.43
CA ALA A 4 -0.72 10.16 -0.90
C ALA A 4 0.58 9.53 -0.42
N GLU A 5 1.66 10.30 -0.43
CA GLU A 5 2.95 9.78 0.02
C GLU A 5 2.91 9.40 1.50
N VAL A 6 2.28 10.23 2.33
CA VAL A 6 2.15 9.92 3.74
C VAL A 6 1.32 8.66 3.95
N LYS A 7 0.21 8.54 3.23
CA LYS A 7 -0.64 7.36 3.37
C LYS A 7 0.06 6.09 2.92
N ILE A 8 0.85 6.18 1.85
CA ILE A 8 1.58 5.01 1.37
C ILE A 8 2.68 4.60 2.33
N GLU A 9 3.35 5.57 2.97
CA GLU A 9 4.33 5.24 4.00
C GLU A 9 3.69 4.46 5.14
N GLU A 10 2.53 4.89 5.56
CA GLU A 10 1.81 4.19 6.62
C GLU A 10 1.38 2.80 6.14
N ALA A 11 0.96 2.69 4.89
CA ALA A 11 0.58 1.41 4.31
C ALA A 11 1.73 0.41 4.34
N LYS A 12 2.93 0.87 4.02
CA LYS A 12 4.11 -0.01 4.04
C LYS A 12 4.31 -0.60 5.42
N SER A 13 4.21 0.23 6.44
CA SER A 13 4.35 -0.23 7.81
C SER A 13 3.28 -1.25 8.18
N LEU A 14 2.03 -0.95 7.83
CA LEU A 14 0.92 -1.83 8.16
C LEU A 14 1.03 -3.18 7.45
N LEU A 15 1.46 -3.15 6.19
CA LEU A 15 1.57 -4.38 5.41
C LEU A 15 2.64 -5.32 5.96
N LEU A 16 3.73 -4.77 6.46
CA LEU A 16 4.84 -5.58 6.95
C LEU A 16 4.70 -5.94 8.43
N LYS A 17 4.14 -5.03 9.21
CA LYS A 17 4.13 -5.19 10.66
C LYS A 17 3.13 -6.22 11.16
N ASP A 18 1.90 -6.14 10.68
CA ASP A 18 0.81 -6.93 11.24
C ASP A 18 0.33 -8.01 10.28
N ASN A 19 1.05 -8.22 9.19
CA ASN A 19 0.66 -9.21 8.20
C ASN A 19 -0.77 -9.00 7.70
N ASN A 20 -1.17 -7.75 7.59
CA ASN A 20 -2.50 -7.40 7.13
C ASN A 20 -2.68 -7.69 5.65
N ARG A 21 -3.90 -7.97 5.26
CA ARG A 21 -4.21 -8.12 3.85
C ARG A 21 -4.29 -6.75 3.18
N ILE A 22 -4.02 -6.73 1.89
CA ILE A 22 -3.97 -5.46 1.15
C ILE A 22 -5.29 -4.71 1.24
N TYR A 23 -6.42 -5.42 1.10
CA TYR A 23 -7.72 -4.76 1.17
C TYR A 23 -7.99 -4.21 2.58
N GLU A 24 -7.45 -4.86 3.60
CA GLU A 24 -7.60 -4.36 4.96
C GLU A 24 -6.84 -3.06 5.15
N VAL A 25 -5.62 -3.01 4.64
CA VAL A 25 -4.82 -1.80 4.74
C VAL A 25 -5.45 -0.66 3.96
N SER A 26 -5.96 -0.94 2.76
CA SER A 26 -6.60 0.11 1.97
C SER A 26 -7.80 0.70 2.71
N SER A 27 -8.58 -0.15 3.35
CA SER A 27 -9.74 0.29 4.11
C SER A 27 -9.33 1.14 5.32
N MET A 28 -8.28 0.70 6.03
CA MET A 28 -7.79 1.44 7.19
C MET A 28 -7.31 2.85 6.82
N LEU A 29 -6.82 3.00 5.60
CA LEU A 29 -6.31 4.29 5.14
C LEU A 29 -7.38 5.15 4.46
N GLY A 30 -8.61 4.65 4.41
CA GLY A 30 -9.72 5.42 3.86
C GLY A 30 -9.93 5.26 2.37
N TYR A 31 -9.31 4.30 1.74
CA TYR A 31 -9.55 4.00 0.33
C TYR A 31 -10.73 3.05 0.22
N ASP A 32 -11.74 3.43 -0.55
CA ASP A 32 -12.92 2.58 -0.72
C ASP A 32 -12.64 1.40 -1.64
N ASP A 33 -11.70 1.57 -2.55
CA ASP A 33 -11.41 0.58 -3.59
C ASP A 33 -9.96 0.12 -3.46
N PRO A 34 -9.73 -1.15 -3.08
CA PRO A 34 -8.37 -1.64 -2.95
C PRO A 34 -7.60 -1.62 -4.27
N TYR A 35 -8.30 -1.70 -5.40
CA TYR A 35 -7.66 -1.59 -6.70
C TYR A 35 -7.06 -0.19 -6.89
N TYR A 36 -7.83 0.83 -6.53
CA TYR A 36 -7.33 2.21 -6.60
C TYR A 36 -6.14 2.39 -5.67
N PHE A 37 -6.25 1.86 -4.46
CA PHE A 37 -5.14 1.90 -3.51
C PHE A 37 -3.88 1.30 -4.12
N SER A 38 -4.01 0.15 -4.77
CA SER A 38 -2.86 -0.51 -5.39
C SER A 38 -2.23 0.36 -6.48
N LYS A 39 -3.05 1.08 -7.24
CA LYS A 39 -2.53 1.97 -8.27
C LYS A 39 -1.74 3.12 -7.65
N VAL A 40 -2.26 3.70 -6.59
CA VAL A 40 -1.57 4.80 -5.90
C VAL A 40 -0.28 4.29 -5.28
N PHE A 41 -0.33 3.13 -4.65
CA PHE A 41 0.85 2.53 -4.04
C PHE A 41 1.96 2.34 -5.08
N LYS A 42 1.60 1.76 -6.22
CA LYS A 42 2.60 1.51 -7.27
C LYS A 42 3.17 2.83 -7.81
N ARG A 43 2.32 3.85 -7.92
CA ARG A 43 2.79 5.15 -8.41
C ARG A 43 3.83 5.74 -7.47
N VAL A 44 3.62 5.63 -6.17
CA VAL A 44 4.51 6.22 -5.18
C VAL A 44 5.76 5.36 -4.95
N GLU A 45 5.57 4.06 -4.84
CA GLU A 45 6.66 3.15 -4.48
C GLU A 45 7.37 2.51 -5.67
N GLY A 46 6.74 2.48 -6.82
CA GLY A 46 7.32 1.86 -8.00
C GLY A 46 6.98 0.38 -8.15
N VAL A 47 6.39 -0.23 -7.12
CA VAL A 47 5.96 -1.63 -7.17
C VAL A 47 4.59 -1.74 -6.55
N SER A 48 3.85 -2.79 -6.89
CA SER A 48 2.52 -3.00 -6.33
C SER A 48 2.63 -3.43 -4.86
N PRO A 49 1.55 -3.29 -4.08
CA PRO A 49 1.56 -3.75 -2.69
C PRO A 49 1.88 -5.24 -2.58
N THR A 50 1.37 -6.04 -3.51
CA THR A 50 1.63 -7.47 -3.50
C THR A 50 3.12 -7.75 -3.70
N GLU A 51 3.73 -7.08 -4.67
CA GLU A 51 5.16 -7.23 -4.91
C GLU A 51 5.97 -6.76 -3.71
N TYR A 52 5.55 -5.69 -3.11
CA TYR A 52 6.25 -5.14 -1.94
C TYR A 52 6.26 -6.15 -0.79
N VAL A 53 5.10 -6.75 -0.51
CA VAL A 53 4.99 -7.72 0.58
C VAL A 53 5.79 -8.98 0.28
N ASN A 54 5.80 -9.40 -0.98
CA ASN A 54 6.50 -10.62 -1.36
C ASN A 54 7.99 -10.43 -1.57
N GLY A 55 8.46 -9.18 -1.56
CA GLY A 55 9.88 -8.91 -1.72
C GLY A 55 10.40 -9.14 -3.12
N LYS A 56 9.55 -8.98 -4.12
CA LYS A 56 9.94 -9.25 -5.51
C LYS A 56 10.36 -8.03 -6.29
N PHE A 57 10.57 -6.93 -5.61
CA PHE A 57 10.87 -5.68 -6.28
C PHE A 57 12.37 -5.39 -6.41
N ASN A 58 13.20 -6.27 -5.95
CA ASN A 58 14.65 -6.09 -6.14
C ASN A 58 15.23 -7.05 -7.13
#